data_851f583d42a7cc4f16ed592caa59c96e
#
_entry.id   851f583d42a7cc4f16ed592caa59c96e
#
_cell.length_a   1.000
_cell.length_b   1.000
_cell.length_c   1.000
_cell.angle_alpha   90.00
_cell.angle_beta   90.00
_cell.angle_gamma   90.00
#
_symmetry.space_group_name_H-M   'P 1'
#
loop_
_entity.id
_entity.type
_entity.pdbx_description
1 polymer ?
#
loop_
_entity_poly.entity_id
_entity_poly.type
_entity_poly.pdbx_seq_one_letter_code
_entity_poly.pdbx_strand_id
1 'polypeptide(L)'
;STAALLDGFTVIAWDLPGHGNSPAATDGFSIGELAAAVHQLVEDAAAAGDISRQAQIHYAGVSLGGAVGLQLGLDFPTAFTSLAILCSGAKIGDAEGWEARAETVRNQGTPAVLISSAQRWFAEGFIEREKGASAALLHSLQDADRFSYAFCCQALAAFDVRSRLAEIQVPVLAVAGAEDVVTPASFAELIADGVPGGRSAVVPGAAHLVPAEQPAVTAELLGSFFRAAQ
;
A
#
# COMPACT_ATOMS: atom_id res chain seq x y z
N SER A 1 2.46 4.65 -15.60
CA SER A 1 2.06 4.19 -14.26
C SER A 1 0.56 3.97 -14.20
N THR A 2 0.10 3.15 -13.28
CA THR A 2 -1.34 2.92 -13.02
C THR A 2 -2.10 4.22 -12.79
N ALA A 3 -1.56 5.15 -12.00
CA ALA A 3 -2.18 6.45 -11.73
C ALA A 3 -2.47 7.25 -13.01
N ALA A 4 -1.56 7.22 -14.00
CA ALA A 4 -1.74 7.90 -15.27
C ALA A 4 -2.84 7.28 -16.17
N LEU A 5 -3.32 6.08 -15.83
CA LEU A 5 -4.35 5.34 -16.55
C LEU A 5 -5.72 5.39 -15.84
N LEU A 6 -5.85 6.07 -14.71
CA LEU A 6 -7.10 6.25 -13.97
C LEU A 6 -7.88 7.45 -14.53
N ASP A 7 -8.47 7.27 -15.71
CA ASP A 7 -9.26 8.32 -16.35
C ASP A 7 -10.48 8.73 -15.52
N GLY A 8 -10.68 10.05 -15.37
CA GLY A 8 -11.80 10.63 -14.62
C GLY A 8 -11.54 10.76 -13.12
N PHE A 9 -10.33 10.46 -12.64
CA PHE A 9 -9.93 10.65 -11.25
C PHE A 9 -8.80 11.68 -11.13
N THR A 10 -8.89 12.55 -10.13
CA THR A 10 -7.73 13.31 -9.64
C THR A 10 -6.97 12.41 -8.67
N VAL A 11 -5.70 12.17 -8.94
CA VAL A 11 -4.86 11.29 -8.11
C VAL A 11 -3.91 12.14 -7.27
N ILE A 12 -3.98 11.97 -5.96
CA ILE A 12 -3.04 12.53 -4.99
C ILE A 12 -2.22 11.36 -4.46
N ALA A 13 -0.91 11.43 -4.59
CA ALA A 13 0.01 10.47 -4.01
C ALA A 13 0.85 11.17 -2.94
N TRP A 14 1.18 10.46 -1.88
CA TRP A 14 2.05 10.94 -0.82
C TRP A 14 3.26 10.03 -0.67
N ASP A 15 4.36 10.61 -0.28
CA ASP A 15 5.56 9.88 0.05
C ASP A 15 5.54 9.57 1.56
N LEU A 16 5.84 8.31 1.95
CA LEU A 16 6.01 7.91 3.34
C LEU A 16 7.12 8.75 4.00
N PRO A 17 7.09 8.95 5.32
CA PRO A 17 8.19 9.61 6.03
C PRO A 17 9.56 9.02 5.64
N GLY A 18 10.50 9.89 5.25
CA GLY A 18 11.83 9.50 4.80
C GLY A 18 11.92 8.83 3.43
N HIS A 19 10.84 8.86 2.65
CA HIS A 19 10.82 8.38 1.26
C HIS A 19 10.53 9.54 0.32
N GLY A 20 11.03 9.46 -0.92
CA GLY A 20 10.79 10.47 -1.95
C GLY A 20 11.13 11.87 -1.47
N ASN A 21 10.14 12.76 -1.46
CA ASN A 21 10.29 14.15 -1.02
C ASN A 21 9.89 14.39 0.44
N SER A 22 9.37 13.39 1.14
CA SER A 22 8.98 13.52 2.54
C SER A 22 10.20 13.54 3.46
N PRO A 23 10.24 14.44 4.47
CA PRO A 23 11.33 14.47 5.44
C PRO A 23 11.43 13.17 6.22
N ALA A 24 12.63 12.86 6.71
CA ALA A 24 12.84 11.72 7.60
C ALA A 24 12.04 11.88 8.89
N ALA A 25 11.50 10.78 9.39
CA ALA A 25 10.85 10.74 10.68
C ALA A 25 11.89 10.89 11.81
N THR A 26 11.56 11.66 12.83
CA THR A 26 12.38 11.81 14.03
C THR A 26 12.13 10.69 15.04
N ASP A 27 10.92 10.15 15.03
CA ASP A 27 10.44 9.13 15.98
C ASP A 27 9.70 8.02 15.26
N GLY A 28 9.54 6.87 15.93
CA GLY A 28 8.74 5.76 15.44
C GLY A 28 7.27 6.13 15.31
N PHE A 29 6.57 5.47 14.40
CA PHE A 29 5.15 5.65 14.14
C PHE A 29 4.45 4.30 13.98
N SER A 30 3.15 4.31 14.16
CA SER A 30 2.23 3.18 13.93
C SER A 30 1.53 3.29 12.58
N ILE A 31 0.90 2.20 12.13
CA ILE A 31 0.01 2.24 10.96
C ILE A 31 -1.19 3.19 11.21
N GLY A 32 -1.67 3.31 12.46
CA GLY A 32 -2.72 4.27 12.83
C GLY A 32 -2.31 5.72 12.62
N GLU A 33 -1.07 6.08 12.99
CA GLU A 33 -0.54 7.44 12.76
C GLU A 33 -0.35 7.74 11.28
N LEU A 34 0.07 6.75 10.49
CA LEU A 34 0.12 6.90 9.03
C LEU A 34 -1.28 7.07 8.43
N ALA A 35 -2.27 6.33 8.91
CA ALA A 35 -3.66 6.50 8.49
C ALA A 35 -4.20 7.90 8.86
N ALA A 36 -3.93 8.40 10.05
CA ALA A 36 -4.28 9.75 10.45
C ALA A 36 -3.61 10.81 9.56
N ALA A 37 -2.34 10.61 9.18
CA ALA A 37 -1.63 11.52 8.28
C ALA A 37 -2.24 11.53 6.86
N VAL A 38 -2.67 10.39 6.34
CA VAL A 38 -3.39 10.32 5.05
C VAL A 38 -4.75 11.03 5.14
N HIS A 39 -5.50 10.82 6.22
CA HIS A 39 -6.75 11.53 6.43
C HIS A 39 -6.53 13.05 6.49
N GLN A 40 -5.51 13.51 7.22
CA GLN A 40 -5.16 14.94 7.30
C GLN A 40 -4.76 15.50 5.93
N LEU A 41 -4.01 14.75 5.12
CA LEU A 41 -3.67 15.16 3.75
C LEU A 41 -4.92 15.44 2.90
N VAL A 42 -5.95 14.61 3.03
CA VAL A 42 -7.23 14.82 2.32
C VAL A 42 -7.93 16.08 2.80
N GLU A 43 -7.95 16.32 4.11
CA GLU A 43 -8.53 17.54 4.68
C GLU A 43 -7.77 18.80 4.25
N ASP A 44 -6.45 18.75 4.23
CA ASP A 44 -5.58 19.85 3.79
C ASP A 44 -5.78 20.15 2.30
N ALA A 45 -5.86 19.14 1.44
CA ALA A 45 -6.14 19.28 0.02
C ALA A 45 -7.53 19.91 -0.23
N ALA A 46 -8.54 19.52 0.57
CA ALA A 46 -9.87 20.13 0.50
C ALA A 46 -9.87 21.58 1.01
N ALA A 47 -9.08 21.89 2.03
CA ALA A 47 -8.92 23.25 2.56
C ALA A 47 -8.17 24.17 1.59
N ALA A 48 -7.18 23.63 0.88
CA ALA A 48 -6.43 24.34 -0.17
C ALA A 48 -7.25 24.56 -1.45
N GLY A 49 -8.34 23.79 -1.64
CA GLY A 49 -9.15 23.85 -2.85
C GLY A 49 -8.63 22.97 -4.00
N ASP A 50 -7.66 22.10 -3.72
CA ASP A 50 -7.13 21.13 -4.70
C ASP A 50 -8.15 20.05 -5.04
N ILE A 51 -9.04 19.74 -4.10
CA ILE A 51 -10.21 18.88 -4.28
C ILE A 51 -11.47 19.57 -3.74
N SER A 52 -12.62 19.20 -4.30
CA SER A 52 -13.92 19.64 -3.75
C SER A 52 -14.16 19.03 -2.37
N ARG A 53 -14.71 19.82 -1.44
CA ARG A 53 -15.17 19.33 -0.12
C ARG A 53 -16.27 18.26 -0.23
N GLN A 54 -16.93 18.16 -1.38
CA GLN A 54 -17.97 17.17 -1.69
C GLN A 54 -17.43 16.04 -2.56
N ALA A 55 -16.12 15.99 -2.83
CA ALA A 55 -15.53 14.93 -3.63
C ALA A 55 -15.69 13.59 -2.93
N GLN A 56 -15.99 12.57 -3.71
CA GLN A 56 -15.91 11.19 -3.24
C GLN A 56 -14.45 10.77 -3.22
N ILE A 57 -13.97 10.40 -2.04
CA ILE A 57 -12.57 10.05 -1.83
C ILE A 57 -12.43 8.54 -1.83
N HIS A 58 -11.61 8.03 -2.73
CA HIS A 58 -11.23 6.62 -2.79
C HIS A 58 -9.76 6.48 -2.39
N TYR A 59 -9.44 5.41 -1.71
CA TYR A 59 -8.07 5.12 -1.32
C TYR A 59 -7.55 3.88 -2.06
N ALA A 60 -6.28 3.90 -2.45
CA ALA A 60 -5.56 2.72 -2.94
C ALA A 60 -4.15 2.67 -2.34
N GLY A 61 -3.77 1.53 -1.78
CA GLY A 61 -2.45 1.35 -1.19
C GLY A 61 -1.87 -0.04 -1.43
N VAL A 62 -0.55 -0.09 -1.68
CA VAL A 62 0.21 -1.34 -1.87
C VAL A 62 0.93 -1.70 -0.60
N SER A 63 0.89 -2.97 -0.20
CA SER A 63 1.68 -3.52 0.90
C SER A 63 1.44 -2.75 2.21
N LEU A 64 2.43 -2.06 2.76
CA LEU A 64 2.26 -1.15 3.90
C LEU A 64 1.13 -0.14 3.64
N GLY A 65 1.04 0.42 2.44
CA GLY A 65 -0.07 1.30 2.07
C GLY A 65 -1.43 0.60 2.16
N GLY A 66 -1.51 -0.69 1.86
CA GLY A 66 -2.73 -1.49 2.06
C GLY A 66 -3.08 -1.66 3.54
N ALA A 67 -2.08 -1.87 4.42
CA ALA A 67 -2.29 -1.87 5.87
C ALA A 67 -2.82 -0.52 6.37
N VAL A 68 -2.27 0.60 5.85
CA VAL A 68 -2.81 1.95 6.10
C VAL A 68 -4.26 2.05 5.63
N GLY A 69 -4.60 1.51 4.45
CA GLY A 69 -5.98 1.50 3.93
C GLY A 69 -6.96 0.76 4.84
N LEU A 70 -6.59 -0.40 5.37
CA LEU A 70 -7.43 -1.12 6.33
C LEU A 70 -7.62 -0.30 7.63
N GLN A 71 -6.57 0.34 8.11
CA GLN A 71 -6.63 1.19 9.29
C GLN A 71 -7.50 2.44 9.04
N LEU A 72 -7.43 3.05 7.84
CA LEU A 72 -8.34 4.13 7.45
C LEU A 72 -9.81 3.72 7.54
N GLY A 73 -10.15 2.53 7.07
CA GLY A 73 -11.52 1.99 7.16
C GLY A 73 -12.00 1.80 8.59
N LEU A 74 -11.09 1.51 9.52
CA LEU A 74 -11.39 1.33 10.95
C LEU A 74 -11.52 2.64 11.71
N ASP A 75 -10.59 3.58 11.48
CA ASP A 75 -10.46 4.80 12.27
C ASP A 75 -11.27 5.97 11.69
N PHE A 76 -11.50 5.97 10.36
CA PHE A 76 -12.19 7.05 9.64
C PHE A 76 -13.30 6.49 8.72
N PRO A 77 -14.32 5.81 9.28
CA PRO A 77 -15.30 5.01 8.52
C PRO A 77 -16.19 5.82 7.57
N THR A 78 -16.18 7.14 7.64
CA THR A 78 -16.98 8.03 6.78
C THR A 78 -16.14 8.93 5.88
N ALA A 79 -14.82 8.88 5.99
CA ALA A 79 -13.93 9.78 5.25
C ALA A 79 -13.64 9.29 3.82
N PHE A 80 -13.80 8.00 3.58
CA PHE A 80 -13.50 7.37 2.30
C PHE A 80 -14.73 6.65 1.76
N THR A 81 -14.96 6.76 0.44
CA THR A 81 -16.08 6.11 -0.25
C THR A 81 -15.78 4.62 -0.49
N SER A 82 -14.53 4.26 -0.72
CA SER A 82 -14.08 2.88 -0.87
C SER A 82 -12.57 2.74 -0.73
N LEU A 83 -12.09 1.53 -0.45
CA LEU A 83 -10.69 1.21 -0.21
C LEU A 83 -10.23 0.08 -1.13
N ALA A 84 -9.13 0.28 -1.85
CA ALA A 84 -8.44 -0.75 -2.61
C ALA A 84 -7.12 -1.13 -1.90
N ILE A 85 -7.02 -2.37 -1.50
CA ILE A 85 -5.94 -2.95 -0.72
C ILE A 85 -5.14 -3.87 -1.64
N LEU A 86 -3.97 -3.43 -2.09
CA LEU A 86 -3.19 -4.14 -3.10
C LEU A 86 -1.98 -4.82 -2.45
N CYS A 87 -1.77 -6.10 -2.77
CA CYS A 87 -0.60 -6.86 -2.32
C CYS A 87 -0.31 -6.63 -0.83
N SER A 88 -1.31 -6.85 0.02
CA SER A 88 -1.28 -6.51 1.45
C SER A 88 -2.03 -7.56 2.27
N GLY A 89 -2.17 -7.32 3.56
CA GLY A 89 -2.84 -8.21 4.49
C GLY A 89 -3.33 -7.50 5.74
N ALA A 90 -4.31 -8.09 6.42
CA ALA A 90 -4.75 -7.65 7.75
C ALA A 90 -3.69 -7.91 8.83
N LYS A 91 -2.69 -8.70 8.51
CA LYS A 91 -1.38 -8.86 9.14
C LYS A 91 -0.40 -9.28 8.06
N ILE A 92 0.79 -8.69 8.02
CA ILE A 92 1.82 -8.98 7.01
C ILE A 92 3.05 -9.54 7.71
N GLY A 93 3.41 -10.79 7.41
CA GLY A 93 4.53 -11.46 8.03
C GLY A 93 4.38 -11.65 9.55
N ASP A 94 5.49 -11.74 10.24
CA ASP A 94 5.57 -11.86 11.70
C ASP A 94 6.42 -10.74 12.31
N ALA A 95 6.22 -10.50 13.59
CA ALA A 95 6.90 -9.41 14.30
C ALA A 95 8.43 -9.59 14.35
N GLU A 96 8.90 -10.82 14.55
CA GLU A 96 10.33 -11.12 14.65
C GLU A 96 11.06 -10.82 13.33
N GLY A 97 10.48 -11.24 12.20
CA GLY A 97 11.04 -10.97 10.87
C GLY A 97 11.09 -9.48 10.55
N TRP A 98 10.05 -8.72 10.90
CA TRP A 98 10.03 -7.27 10.70
C TRP A 98 11.02 -6.54 11.61
N GLU A 99 11.17 -6.92 12.89
CA GLU A 99 12.15 -6.33 13.79
C GLU A 99 13.58 -6.64 13.32
N ALA A 100 13.88 -7.88 12.91
CA ALA A 100 15.19 -8.24 12.36
C ALA A 100 15.51 -7.42 11.10
N ARG A 101 14.51 -7.18 10.23
CA ARG A 101 14.67 -6.32 9.05
C ARG A 101 14.92 -4.86 9.44
N ALA A 102 14.19 -4.35 10.44
CA ALA A 102 14.40 -3.00 10.98
C ALA A 102 15.82 -2.82 11.52
N GLU A 103 16.31 -3.79 12.29
CA GLU A 103 17.68 -3.78 12.83
C GLU A 103 18.74 -3.82 11.71
N THR A 104 18.56 -4.70 10.73
CA THR A 104 19.44 -4.79 9.56
C THR A 104 19.58 -3.45 8.85
N VAL A 105 18.44 -2.80 8.57
CA VAL A 105 18.43 -1.53 7.83
C VAL A 105 19.00 -0.38 8.69
N ARG A 106 18.72 -0.33 9.99
CA ARG A 106 19.33 0.67 10.88
C ARG A 106 20.85 0.59 10.89
N ASN A 107 21.40 -0.63 10.91
CA ASN A 107 22.82 -0.85 11.03
C ASN A 107 23.55 -0.72 9.68
N GLN A 108 22.97 -1.20 8.58
CA GLN A 108 23.63 -1.38 7.30
C GLN A 108 23.04 -0.50 6.18
N GLY A 109 21.92 0.19 6.44
CA GLY A 109 21.20 0.97 5.43
C GLY A 109 20.24 0.12 4.58
N THR A 110 19.38 0.78 3.84
CA THR A 110 18.41 0.16 2.91
C THR A 110 19.07 -0.69 1.81
N PRO A 111 20.29 -0.40 1.31
CA PRO A 111 20.96 -1.27 0.35
C PRO A 111 21.12 -2.73 0.80
N ALA A 112 21.20 -2.98 2.11
CA ALA A 112 21.33 -4.34 2.65
C ALA A 112 20.13 -5.26 2.33
N VAL A 113 18.99 -4.68 2.01
CA VAL A 113 17.76 -5.43 1.72
C VAL A 113 17.34 -5.40 0.25
N LEU A 114 18.13 -4.77 -0.64
CA LEU A 114 17.78 -4.61 -2.06
C LEU A 114 17.61 -5.95 -2.79
N ILE A 115 18.60 -6.85 -2.68
CA ILE A 115 18.57 -8.13 -3.39
C ILE A 115 17.38 -8.98 -2.94
N SER A 116 17.18 -9.10 -1.64
CA SER A 116 16.06 -9.87 -1.09
C SER A 116 14.69 -9.24 -1.40
N SER A 117 14.63 -7.92 -1.57
CA SER A 117 13.42 -7.22 -2.01
C SER A 117 13.16 -7.47 -3.49
N ALA A 118 14.16 -7.32 -4.36
CA ALA A 118 14.03 -7.57 -5.79
C ALA A 118 13.51 -8.99 -6.09
N GLN A 119 14.01 -10.00 -5.36
CA GLN A 119 13.61 -11.39 -5.52
C GLN A 119 12.16 -11.68 -5.10
N ARG A 120 11.55 -10.83 -4.28
CA ARG A 120 10.19 -11.02 -3.77
C ARG A 120 9.17 -10.05 -4.35
N TRP A 121 9.62 -8.91 -4.90
CA TRP A 121 8.75 -7.86 -5.37
C TRP A 121 8.26 -8.07 -6.80
N PHE A 122 9.06 -8.72 -7.63
CA PHE A 122 8.81 -8.82 -9.06
C PHE A 122 8.54 -10.27 -9.50
N ALA A 123 7.59 -10.42 -10.38
CA ALA A 123 7.33 -11.66 -11.08
C ALA A 123 8.50 -12.05 -11.98
N GLU A 124 8.61 -13.32 -12.31
CA GLU A 124 9.69 -13.86 -13.13
C GLU A 124 9.83 -13.08 -14.44
N GLY A 125 11.06 -12.68 -14.76
CA GLY A 125 11.41 -11.96 -16.00
C GLY A 125 10.97 -10.49 -16.04
N PHE A 126 10.33 -9.93 -15.00
CA PHE A 126 9.91 -8.52 -15.02
C PHE A 126 11.11 -7.56 -15.05
N ILE A 127 12.16 -7.82 -14.28
CA ILE A 127 13.35 -6.97 -14.22
C ILE A 127 14.02 -6.87 -15.59
N GLU A 128 14.07 -7.96 -16.33
CA GLU A 128 14.67 -8.05 -17.67
C GLU A 128 13.83 -7.31 -18.71
N ARG A 129 12.51 -7.40 -18.63
CA ARG A 129 11.58 -6.76 -19.57
C ARG A 129 11.41 -5.27 -19.31
N GLU A 130 11.32 -4.87 -18.03
CA GLU A 130 10.97 -3.52 -17.59
C GLU A 130 12.10 -2.89 -16.78
N LYS A 131 13.31 -2.85 -17.35
CA LYS A 131 14.54 -2.37 -16.70
C LYS A 131 14.40 -0.98 -16.08
N GLY A 132 13.70 -0.06 -16.77
CA GLY A 132 13.50 1.30 -16.27
C GLY A 132 12.60 1.35 -15.04
N ALA A 133 11.49 0.63 -15.07
CA ALA A 133 10.53 0.60 -13.94
C ALA A 133 11.12 -0.13 -12.73
N SER A 134 11.75 -1.29 -12.94
CA SER A 134 12.36 -2.05 -11.85
C SER A 134 13.53 -1.30 -11.20
N ALA A 135 14.40 -0.66 -12.02
CA ALA A 135 15.49 0.15 -11.48
C ALA A 135 14.98 1.35 -10.68
N ALA A 136 13.96 2.07 -11.16
CA ALA A 136 13.39 3.20 -10.43
C ALA A 136 12.84 2.79 -9.06
N LEU A 137 12.13 1.64 -8.98
CA LEU A 137 11.58 1.13 -7.73
C LEU A 137 12.68 0.68 -6.75
N LEU A 138 13.73 0.03 -7.25
CA LEU A 138 14.86 -0.37 -6.40
C LEU A 138 15.70 0.83 -5.95
N HIS A 139 15.85 1.85 -6.79
CA HIS A 139 16.49 3.11 -6.37
C HIS A 139 15.66 3.82 -5.28
N SER A 140 14.33 3.86 -5.43
CA SER A 140 13.48 4.42 -4.37
C SER A 140 13.65 3.72 -3.02
N LEU A 141 13.85 2.40 -3.02
CA LEU A 141 14.19 1.67 -1.79
C LEU A 141 15.60 2.04 -1.29
N GLN A 142 16.57 2.11 -2.19
CA GLN A 142 17.95 2.44 -1.86
C GLN A 142 18.08 3.82 -1.23
N ASP A 143 17.33 4.79 -1.75
CA ASP A 143 17.42 6.20 -1.37
C ASP A 143 16.57 6.54 -0.14
N ALA A 144 15.73 5.62 0.32
CA ALA A 144 14.91 5.82 1.52
C ALA A 144 15.78 6.01 2.78
N ASP A 145 15.36 6.93 3.64
CA ASP A 145 16.01 7.11 4.94
C ASP A 145 15.91 5.82 5.77
N ARG A 146 17.07 5.31 6.20
CA ARG A 146 17.15 4.02 6.86
C ARG A 146 16.39 3.94 8.18
N PHE A 147 16.31 5.05 8.91
CA PHE A 147 15.61 5.07 10.19
C PHE A 147 14.10 5.09 9.97
N SER A 148 13.63 5.92 9.06
CA SER A 148 12.21 5.96 8.66
C SER A 148 11.75 4.63 8.07
N TYR A 149 12.57 3.98 7.24
CA TYR A 149 12.30 2.64 6.74
C TYR A 149 12.20 1.61 7.87
N ALA A 150 13.11 1.68 8.85
CA ALA A 150 13.06 0.80 10.02
C ALA A 150 11.80 1.04 10.87
N PHE A 151 11.33 2.27 10.98
CA PHE A 151 10.04 2.58 11.62
C PHE A 151 8.86 1.99 10.84
N CYS A 152 8.88 2.01 9.50
CA CYS A 152 7.89 1.29 8.68
C CYS A 152 7.87 -0.21 9.01
N CYS A 153 9.03 -0.85 9.15
CA CYS A 153 9.11 -2.27 9.53
C CYS A 153 8.50 -2.50 10.92
N GLN A 154 8.79 -1.63 11.88
CA GLN A 154 8.24 -1.74 13.24
C GLN A 154 6.74 -1.50 13.29
N ALA A 155 6.22 -0.56 12.49
CA ALA A 155 4.80 -0.35 12.33
C ALA A 155 4.09 -1.62 11.81
N LEU A 156 4.71 -2.33 10.84
CA LEU A 156 4.21 -3.60 10.34
C LEU A 156 4.34 -4.74 11.37
N ALA A 157 5.42 -4.76 12.16
CA ALA A 157 5.60 -5.74 13.23
C ALA A 157 4.46 -5.72 14.26
N ALA A 158 3.96 -4.53 14.56
CA ALA A 158 2.87 -4.30 15.52
C ALA A 158 1.46 -4.41 14.91
N PHE A 159 1.34 -4.43 13.57
CA PHE A 159 0.06 -4.37 12.89
C PHE A 159 -0.64 -5.73 12.81
N ASP A 160 -1.84 -5.82 13.37
CA ASP A 160 -2.73 -6.97 13.22
C ASP A 160 -4.19 -6.53 13.42
N VAL A 161 -4.96 -6.47 12.34
CA VAL A 161 -6.38 -6.08 12.37
C VAL A 161 -7.32 -7.21 11.93
N ARG A 162 -6.84 -8.45 11.90
CA ARG A 162 -7.63 -9.62 11.45
C ARG A 162 -8.94 -9.76 12.21
N SER A 163 -8.96 -9.52 13.51
CA SER A 163 -10.17 -9.61 14.35
C SER A 163 -11.12 -8.42 14.18
N ARG A 164 -10.71 -7.38 13.47
CA ARG A 164 -11.44 -6.11 13.31
C ARG A 164 -11.97 -5.87 11.90
N LEU A 165 -11.70 -6.77 10.94
CA LEU A 165 -12.12 -6.58 9.53
C LEU A 165 -13.64 -6.35 9.39
N ALA A 166 -14.45 -7.01 10.22
CA ALA A 166 -15.90 -6.86 10.22
C ALA A 166 -16.40 -5.46 10.66
N GLU A 167 -15.53 -4.64 11.27
CA GLU A 167 -15.84 -3.26 11.66
C GLU A 167 -15.77 -2.28 10.48
N ILE A 168 -15.09 -2.64 9.38
CA ILE A 168 -14.96 -1.79 8.19
C ILE A 168 -16.29 -1.76 7.45
N GLN A 169 -16.86 -0.56 7.29
CA GLN A 169 -18.20 -0.36 6.73
C GLN A 169 -18.21 0.07 5.27
N VAL A 170 -17.07 0.50 4.74
CA VAL A 170 -16.94 0.94 3.35
C VAL A 170 -16.59 -0.23 2.44
N PRO A 171 -16.98 -0.20 1.14
CA PRO A 171 -16.57 -1.22 0.17
C PRO A 171 -15.06 -1.40 0.12
N VAL A 172 -14.61 -2.65 0.12
CA VAL A 172 -13.18 -3.00 0.02
C VAL A 172 -12.95 -3.92 -1.17
N LEU A 173 -11.92 -3.59 -1.97
CA LEU A 173 -11.35 -4.47 -2.98
C LEU A 173 -9.94 -4.86 -2.56
N ALA A 174 -9.71 -6.13 -2.29
CA ALA A 174 -8.39 -6.68 -2.02
C ALA A 174 -7.80 -7.30 -3.30
N VAL A 175 -6.59 -6.88 -3.70
CA VAL A 175 -5.94 -7.34 -4.94
C VAL A 175 -4.61 -7.99 -4.61
N ALA A 176 -4.36 -9.16 -5.17
CA ALA A 176 -3.09 -9.86 -5.06
C ALA A 176 -2.47 -10.11 -6.44
N GLY A 177 -1.15 -10.14 -6.53
CA GLY A 177 -0.45 -10.73 -7.68
C GLY A 177 -0.46 -12.25 -7.60
N ALA A 178 -0.62 -12.92 -8.74
CA ALA A 178 -0.65 -14.39 -8.79
C ALA A 178 0.68 -15.02 -8.33
N GLU A 179 1.79 -14.30 -8.46
CA GLU A 179 3.14 -14.73 -8.11
C GLU A 179 3.66 -14.08 -6.81
N ASP A 180 2.79 -13.38 -6.07
CA ASP A 180 3.18 -12.71 -4.81
C ASP A 180 3.48 -13.71 -3.70
N VAL A 181 4.75 -13.80 -3.32
CA VAL A 181 5.22 -14.65 -2.21
C VAL A 181 5.24 -13.92 -0.87
N VAL A 182 5.04 -12.59 -0.85
CA VAL A 182 5.02 -11.77 0.37
C VAL A 182 3.61 -11.76 0.97
N THR A 183 2.62 -11.48 0.15
CA THR A 183 1.20 -11.47 0.50
C THR A 183 0.40 -12.26 -0.54
N PRO A 184 0.46 -13.60 -0.49
CA PRO A 184 -0.24 -14.48 -1.42
C PRO A 184 -1.74 -14.18 -1.53
N ALA A 185 -2.41 -14.68 -2.57
CA ALA A 185 -3.82 -14.46 -2.85
C ALA A 185 -4.73 -14.73 -1.63
N SER A 186 -4.38 -15.69 -0.79
CA SER A 186 -5.11 -16.00 0.44
C SER A 186 -5.20 -14.82 1.43
N PHE A 187 -4.29 -13.84 1.35
CA PHE A 187 -4.36 -12.63 2.17
C PHE A 187 -5.45 -11.69 1.66
N ALA A 188 -5.57 -11.56 0.34
CA ALA A 188 -6.65 -10.79 -0.27
C ALA A 188 -8.03 -11.45 -0.03
N GLU A 189 -8.09 -12.77 -0.10
CA GLU A 189 -9.28 -13.57 0.20
C GLU A 189 -9.70 -13.37 1.67
N LEU A 190 -8.75 -13.45 2.62
CA LEU A 190 -9.02 -13.22 4.04
C LEU A 190 -9.60 -11.83 4.31
N ILE A 191 -9.07 -10.80 3.65
CA ILE A 191 -9.61 -9.43 3.76
C ILE A 191 -11.02 -9.37 3.19
N ALA A 192 -11.24 -9.92 2.00
CA ALA A 192 -12.53 -9.92 1.33
C ALA A 192 -13.62 -10.66 2.14
N ASP A 193 -13.27 -11.81 2.71
CA ASP A 193 -14.17 -12.61 3.53
C ASP A 193 -14.46 -11.95 4.89
N GLY A 194 -13.50 -11.20 5.43
CA GLY A 194 -13.63 -10.56 6.73
C GLY A 194 -14.38 -9.22 6.71
N VAL A 195 -14.38 -8.52 5.58
CA VAL A 195 -15.05 -7.20 5.44
C VAL A 195 -16.45 -7.40 4.83
N PRO A 196 -17.51 -6.82 5.42
CA PRO A 196 -18.86 -6.88 4.85
C PRO A 196 -18.90 -6.33 3.42
N GLY A 197 -19.25 -7.16 2.44
CA GLY A 197 -19.27 -6.79 1.02
C GLY A 197 -17.88 -6.66 0.38
N GLY A 198 -16.85 -7.16 1.04
CA GLY A 198 -15.48 -7.22 0.52
C GLY A 198 -15.39 -8.07 -0.76
N ARG A 199 -14.46 -7.71 -1.63
CA ARG A 199 -14.18 -8.43 -2.89
C ARG A 199 -12.69 -8.67 -2.99
N SER A 200 -12.30 -9.78 -3.63
CA SER A 200 -10.90 -10.05 -3.97
C SER A 200 -10.71 -10.21 -5.47
N ALA A 201 -9.50 -9.92 -5.94
CA ALA A 201 -9.07 -10.17 -7.29
C ALA A 201 -7.60 -10.61 -7.31
N VAL A 202 -7.25 -11.48 -8.26
CA VAL A 202 -5.87 -11.94 -8.48
C VAL A 202 -5.45 -11.51 -9.89
N VAL A 203 -4.28 -10.86 -9.98
CA VAL A 203 -3.73 -10.35 -11.24
C VAL A 203 -2.65 -11.30 -11.76
N PRO A 204 -2.87 -11.98 -12.90
CA PRO A 204 -1.87 -12.86 -13.50
C PRO A 204 -0.62 -12.10 -13.95
N GLY A 205 0.54 -12.75 -13.90
CA GLY A 205 1.81 -12.20 -14.37
C GLY A 205 2.30 -10.99 -13.56
N ALA A 206 1.94 -10.95 -12.30
CA ALA A 206 2.41 -9.98 -11.33
C ALA A 206 2.71 -10.65 -9.98
N ALA A 207 3.70 -10.15 -9.28
CA ALA A 207 4.03 -10.49 -7.91
C ALA A 207 3.56 -9.39 -6.94
N HIS A 208 4.47 -8.86 -6.12
CA HIS A 208 4.12 -7.93 -5.04
C HIS A 208 3.83 -6.49 -5.47
N LEU A 209 4.28 -6.09 -6.65
CA LEU A 209 4.11 -4.73 -7.15
C LEU A 209 3.13 -4.66 -8.34
N VAL A 210 1.94 -5.25 -8.17
CA VAL A 210 0.88 -5.32 -9.18
C VAL A 210 0.68 -4.01 -9.96
N PRO A 211 0.65 -2.81 -9.35
CA PRO A 211 0.48 -1.57 -10.11
C PRO A 211 1.65 -1.20 -11.03
N ALA A 212 2.83 -1.72 -10.75
CA ALA A 212 4.00 -1.52 -11.59
C ALA A 212 4.12 -2.59 -12.67
N GLU A 213 3.76 -3.83 -12.33
CA GLU A 213 3.92 -4.99 -13.20
C GLU A 213 2.78 -5.13 -14.21
N GLN A 214 1.56 -4.79 -13.81
CA GLN A 214 0.35 -4.86 -14.64
C GLN A 214 -0.45 -3.55 -14.53
N PRO A 215 0.11 -2.40 -14.97
CA PRO A 215 -0.50 -1.09 -14.74
C PRO A 215 -1.88 -0.92 -15.39
N ALA A 216 -2.10 -1.49 -16.59
CA ALA A 216 -3.37 -1.38 -17.29
C ALA A 216 -4.49 -2.18 -16.60
N VAL A 217 -4.19 -3.43 -16.24
CA VAL A 217 -5.13 -4.30 -15.52
C VAL A 217 -5.48 -3.70 -14.16
N THR A 218 -4.47 -3.18 -13.46
CA THR A 218 -4.68 -2.53 -12.16
C THR A 218 -5.57 -1.30 -12.28
N ALA A 219 -5.31 -0.44 -13.28
CA ALA A 219 -6.11 0.76 -13.51
C ALA A 219 -7.57 0.42 -13.85
N GLU A 220 -7.81 -0.62 -14.65
CA GLU A 220 -9.16 -1.10 -14.99
C GLU A 220 -9.90 -1.60 -13.74
N LEU A 221 -9.25 -2.44 -12.94
CA LEU A 221 -9.82 -2.96 -11.68
C LEU A 221 -10.18 -1.81 -10.72
N LEU A 222 -9.25 -0.91 -10.46
CA LEU A 222 -9.46 0.24 -9.58
C LEU A 222 -10.56 1.16 -10.10
N GLY A 223 -10.48 1.56 -11.38
CA GLY A 223 -11.44 2.47 -11.98
C GLY A 223 -12.86 1.88 -12.00
N SER A 224 -13.01 0.59 -12.29
CA SER A 224 -14.29 -0.10 -12.24
C SER A 224 -14.85 -0.18 -10.83
N PHE A 225 -13.99 -0.51 -9.86
CA PHE A 225 -14.38 -0.61 -8.45
C PHE A 225 -14.80 0.75 -7.88
N PHE A 226 -14.01 1.81 -8.12
CA PHE A 226 -14.29 3.14 -7.60
C PHE A 226 -15.57 3.75 -8.19
N ARG A 227 -15.81 3.56 -9.49
CA ARG A 227 -17.08 4.01 -10.12
C ARG A 227 -18.31 3.24 -9.62
N ALA A 228 -18.17 1.99 -9.25
CA ALA A 228 -19.27 1.19 -8.70
C ALA A 228 -19.61 1.51 -7.24
N ALA A 229 -18.71 2.18 -6.52
CA ALA A 229 -18.89 2.60 -5.13
C ALA A 229 -19.43 4.03 -4.99
N GLN A 230 -19.68 4.72 -6.11
CA GLN A 230 -20.25 6.08 -6.18
C GLN A 230 -21.73 6.11 -5.82
#